data_7ef77581731cd5ded877698dc96db86e
#
_entry.id   7ef77581731cd5ded877698dc96db86e
#
_cell.length_a   1.000
_cell.length_b   1.000
_cell.length_c   1.000
_cell.angle_alpha   90.00
_cell.angle_beta   90.00
_cell.angle_gamma   90.00
#
_symmetry.space_group_name_H-M   'P 1'
#
loop_
_entity.id
_entity.type
_entity.pdbx_description
1 polymer ?
#
loop_
_entity_poly.entity_id
_entity_poly.type
_entity_poly.pdbx_seq_one_letter_code
_entity_poly.pdbx_strand_id
1 'polypeptide(L)'
;MEAQIESFIEYCHKVKGTSQNTELSYRRDLYQLAGFLRARYQMTKVEDLTATALYGYIRFLEEKQRKAATISRNIASIRAF
;
A
#
# COMPACT_ATOMS: atom_id res chain seq x y z
N MET A 1 -10.54 -3.72 3.58
CA MET A 1 -9.08 -3.67 3.34
C MET A 1 -8.30 -3.09 4.52
N GLU A 2 -8.88 -2.15 5.25
CA GLU A 2 -8.17 -1.55 6.41
C GLU A 2 -7.81 -2.57 7.49
N ALA A 3 -8.72 -3.53 7.77
CA ALA A 3 -8.45 -4.56 8.77
C ALA A 3 -7.23 -5.40 8.39
N GLN A 4 -7.08 -5.72 7.11
CA GLN A 4 -5.94 -6.48 6.62
C GLN A 4 -4.64 -5.67 6.71
N ILE A 5 -4.73 -4.36 6.46
CA ILE A 5 -3.57 -3.47 6.60
C ILE A 5 -3.11 -3.43 8.06
N GLU A 6 -4.02 -3.25 9.00
CA GLU A 6 -3.66 -3.22 10.41
C GLU A 6 -3.10 -4.56 10.89
N SER A 7 -3.66 -5.67 10.42
CA SER A 7 -3.12 -7.01 10.72
C SER A 7 -1.71 -7.18 10.18
N PHE A 8 -1.45 -6.66 8.98
CA PHE A 8 -0.11 -6.70 8.38
C PHE A 8 0.89 -5.87 9.20
N ILE A 9 0.50 -4.67 9.61
CA ILE A 9 1.38 -3.80 10.43
C ILE A 9 1.70 -4.49 11.75
N GLU A 10 0.72 -5.10 12.40
CA GLU A 10 0.93 -5.85 13.63
C GLU A 10 1.87 -7.02 13.43
N TYR A 11 1.71 -7.75 12.33
CA TYR A 11 2.61 -8.84 11.96
C TYR A 11 4.04 -8.35 11.80
N CYS A 12 4.25 -7.23 11.08
CA CYS A 12 5.57 -6.65 10.90
C CYS A 12 6.21 -6.30 12.24
N HIS A 13 5.43 -5.72 13.13
CA HIS A 13 5.92 -5.34 14.47
C HIS A 13 6.35 -6.56 15.28
N LYS A 14 5.50 -7.58 15.33
CA LYS A 14 5.71 -8.75 16.22
C LYS A 14 6.70 -9.75 15.66
N VAL A 15 6.66 -10.00 14.35
CA VAL A 15 7.43 -11.08 13.71
C VAL A 15 8.72 -10.57 13.09
N LYS A 16 8.65 -9.47 12.34
CA LYS A 16 9.81 -8.91 11.65
C LYS A 16 10.58 -7.90 12.46
N GLY A 17 10.00 -7.39 13.55
CA GLY A 17 10.65 -6.41 14.40
C GLY A 17 10.94 -5.10 13.69
N THR A 18 10.05 -4.66 12.80
CA THR A 18 10.24 -3.41 12.07
C THR A 18 10.22 -2.21 13.01
N SER A 19 10.91 -1.13 12.61
CA SER A 19 10.92 0.09 13.38
C SER A 19 9.57 0.81 13.28
N GLN A 20 9.28 1.66 14.26
CA GLN A 20 8.05 2.45 14.27
C GLN A 20 7.94 3.33 13.02
N ASN A 21 9.05 3.93 12.56
CA ASN A 21 9.05 4.75 11.36
C ASN A 21 8.70 3.94 10.11
N THR A 22 9.22 2.73 10.00
CA THR A 22 8.90 1.83 8.89
C THR A 22 7.42 1.47 8.90
N GLU A 23 6.87 1.16 10.09
CA GLU A 23 5.46 0.81 10.23
C GLU A 23 4.54 1.98 9.85
N LEU A 24 4.89 3.20 10.24
CA LEU A 24 4.13 4.39 9.87
C LEU A 24 4.15 4.62 8.36
N SER A 25 5.31 4.38 7.71
CA SER A 25 5.43 4.50 6.27
C SER A 25 4.58 3.47 5.54
N TYR A 26 4.62 2.22 5.98
CA TYR A 26 3.81 1.15 5.41
C TYR A 26 2.33 1.46 5.55
N ARG A 27 1.91 1.89 6.74
CA ARG A 27 0.51 2.21 7.00
C ARG A 27 0.03 3.31 6.06
N ARG A 28 0.80 4.40 5.93
CA ARG A 28 0.46 5.51 5.04
C ARG A 28 0.32 5.04 3.60
N ASP A 29 1.32 4.29 3.11
CA ASP A 29 1.34 3.84 1.73
C ASP A 29 0.17 2.90 1.42
N LEU A 30 -0.13 1.98 2.33
CA LEU A 30 -1.19 1.01 2.12
C LEU A 30 -2.58 1.63 2.23
N TYR A 31 -2.77 2.59 3.13
CA TYR A 31 -4.04 3.31 3.21
C TYR A 31 -4.26 4.20 1.99
N GLN A 32 -3.20 4.77 1.44
CA GLN A 32 -3.29 5.54 0.20
C GLN A 32 -3.71 4.64 -0.96
N LEU A 33 -3.12 3.46 -1.05
CA LEU A 33 -3.51 2.45 -2.05
C LEU A 33 -4.97 2.07 -1.89
N ALA A 34 -5.41 1.77 -0.68
CA ALA A 34 -6.79 1.37 -0.39
C ALA A 34 -7.77 2.47 -0.82
N GLY A 35 -7.46 3.73 -0.52
CA GLY A 35 -8.28 4.86 -0.92
C GLY A 35 -8.39 4.99 -2.42
N PHE A 36 -7.28 4.83 -3.14
CA PHE A 36 -7.26 4.87 -4.59
C PHE A 36 -8.10 3.73 -5.19
N LEU A 37 -7.95 2.52 -4.69
CA LEU A 37 -8.68 1.36 -5.21
C LEU A 37 -10.19 1.51 -4.98
N ARG A 38 -10.58 2.02 -3.82
CA ARG A 38 -11.99 2.26 -3.53
C ARG A 38 -12.57 3.32 -4.46
N ALA A 39 -11.86 4.43 -4.66
CA ALA A 39 -12.35 5.54 -5.47
C ALA A 39 -12.37 5.21 -6.97
N ARG A 40 -11.36 4.50 -7.47
CA ARG A 40 -11.17 4.27 -8.89
C ARG A 40 -11.84 2.98 -9.37
N TYR A 41 -11.75 1.91 -8.58
CA TYR A 41 -12.18 0.57 -8.98
C TYR A 41 -13.27 0.00 -8.08
N GLN A 42 -13.67 0.73 -7.04
CA GLN A 42 -14.66 0.29 -6.05
C GLN A 42 -14.25 -1.02 -5.37
N MET A 43 -12.96 -1.24 -5.26
CA MET A 43 -12.41 -2.42 -4.57
C MET A 43 -12.32 -2.15 -3.08
N THR A 44 -12.95 -3.02 -2.28
CA THR A 44 -12.96 -2.89 -0.83
C THR A 44 -12.29 -4.06 -0.11
N LYS A 45 -11.98 -5.14 -0.85
CA LYS A 45 -11.39 -6.35 -0.29
C LYS A 45 -10.06 -6.65 -0.96
N VAL A 46 -9.13 -7.23 -0.18
CA VAL A 46 -7.83 -7.63 -0.71
C VAL A 46 -7.99 -8.65 -1.85
N GLU A 47 -8.97 -9.53 -1.74
CA GLU A 47 -9.23 -10.55 -2.76
C GLU A 47 -9.60 -9.97 -4.12
N ASP A 48 -10.12 -8.74 -4.15
CA ASP A 48 -10.50 -8.08 -5.39
C ASP A 48 -9.30 -7.46 -6.11
N LEU A 49 -8.13 -7.45 -5.50
CA LEU A 49 -6.94 -6.79 -6.00
C LEU A 49 -6.39 -7.52 -7.22
N THR A 50 -6.16 -6.78 -8.31
CA THR A 50 -5.64 -7.34 -9.56
C THR A 50 -4.34 -6.63 -9.94
N ALA A 51 -3.53 -7.29 -10.79
CA ALA A 51 -2.31 -6.69 -11.32
C ALA A 51 -2.62 -5.40 -12.10
N THR A 52 -3.71 -5.39 -12.86
CA THR A 52 -4.13 -4.21 -13.62
C THR A 52 -4.39 -3.02 -12.71
N ALA A 53 -5.06 -3.24 -11.57
CA ALA A 53 -5.34 -2.19 -10.60
C ALA A 53 -4.05 -1.67 -9.96
N LEU A 54 -3.09 -2.54 -9.67
CA LEU A 54 -1.80 -2.14 -9.12
C LEU A 54 -1.00 -1.30 -10.12
N TYR A 55 -0.99 -1.69 -11.39
CA TYR A 55 -0.33 -0.88 -12.43
C TYR A 55 -1.01 0.48 -12.56
N GLY A 56 -2.33 0.53 -12.46
CA GLY A 56 -3.08 1.78 -12.46
C GLY A 56 -2.67 2.69 -11.31
N TYR A 57 -2.43 2.12 -10.14
CA TYR A 57 -1.98 2.88 -8.98
C TYR A 57 -0.57 3.44 -9.20
N ILE A 58 0.33 2.65 -9.77
CA ILE A 58 1.70 3.11 -10.07
C ILE A 58 1.66 4.28 -11.05
N ARG A 59 0.83 4.20 -12.10
CA ARG A 59 0.65 5.30 -13.04
C ARG A 59 0.08 6.53 -12.35
N PHE A 60 -0.86 6.35 -11.43
CA PHE A 60 -1.40 7.44 -10.64
C PHE A 60 -0.30 8.17 -9.86
N LEU A 61 0.61 7.43 -9.24
CA LEU A 61 1.74 8.03 -8.52
C LEU A 61 2.66 8.80 -9.47
N GLU A 62 2.91 8.27 -10.67
CA GLU A 62 3.72 8.94 -11.67
C GLU A 62 3.05 10.22 -12.14
N GLU A 63 1.75 10.21 -12.39
CA GLU A 63 0.99 11.38 -12.80
C GLU A 63 0.98 12.48 -11.74
N LYS A 64 1.05 12.10 -10.46
CA LYS A 64 1.15 13.05 -9.34
C LYS A 64 2.57 13.55 -9.16
N GLN A 65 3.49 13.19 -10.06
CA GLN A 65 4.89 13.61 -10.02
C GLN A 65 5.59 13.27 -8.70
N ARG A 66 5.25 12.11 -8.13
CA ARG A 66 5.93 11.63 -6.94
C ARG A 66 7.37 11.29 -7.27
N LYS A 67 8.26 11.49 -6.30
CA LYS A 67 9.67 11.16 -6.49
C LYS A 67 9.84 9.66 -6.70
N ALA A 68 10.86 9.27 -7.48
CA ALA A 68 11.14 7.86 -7.73
C ALA A 68 11.30 7.06 -6.44
N ALA A 69 11.94 7.64 -5.42
CA ALA A 69 12.10 6.98 -4.13
C ALA A 69 10.76 6.70 -3.47
N THR A 70 9.80 7.63 -3.56
CA THR A 70 8.44 7.45 -3.01
C THR A 70 7.72 6.32 -3.74
N ILE A 71 7.82 6.28 -5.07
CA ILE A 71 7.19 5.24 -5.88
C ILE A 71 7.79 3.87 -5.53
N SER A 72 9.12 3.78 -5.45
CA SER A 72 9.81 2.54 -5.08
C SER A 72 9.39 2.05 -3.70
N ARG A 73 9.27 2.96 -2.72
CA ARG A 73 8.83 2.61 -1.37
C ARG A 73 7.40 2.07 -1.38
N ASN A 74 6.50 2.70 -2.15
CA ASN A 74 5.12 2.22 -2.28
C ASN A 74 5.08 0.81 -2.87
N ILE A 75 5.88 0.55 -3.91
CA ILE A 75 5.97 -0.77 -4.53
C ILE A 75 6.45 -1.79 -3.50
N ALA A 76 7.46 -1.46 -2.71
CA ALA A 76 7.99 -2.34 -1.68
C ALA A 76 6.92 -2.66 -0.63
N SER A 77 6.15 -1.65 -0.19
CA SER A 77 5.06 -1.83 0.77
C SER A 77 3.99 -2.77 0.22
N ILE A 78 3.64 -2.61 -1.05
CA ILE A 78 2.62 -3.44 -1.71
C ILE A 78 3.11 -4.88 -1.79
N ARG A 79 4.37 -5.10 -2.16
CA ARG A 79 4.93 -6.46 -2.25
C ARG A 79 4.97 -7.17 -0.91
N ALA A 80 5.28 -6.43 0.15
CA ALA A 80 5.31 -7.00 1.50
C ALA A 80 3.90 -7.34 2.00
N PHE A 81 2.92 -6.57 1.58
CA PHE A 81 1.52 -6.75 1.97
C PHE A 81 0.89 -7.96 1.26
#